data_35900f4d7f4ba0d8f4c57c329c4904f2
#
_entry.id   35900f4d7f4ba0d8f4c57c329c4904f2
#
_cell.length_a   1.000
_cell.length_b   1.000
_cell.length_c   1.000
_cell.angle_alpha   90.00
_cell.angle_beta   90.00
_cell.angle_gamma   90.00
#
_symmetry.space_group_name_H-M   'P 1'
#
loop_
_entity.id
_entity.type
_entity.pdbx_description
1 polymer ?
#
loop_
_entity_poly.entity_id
_entity_poly.type
_entity_poly.pdbx_seq_one_letter_code
_entity_poly.pdbx_strand_id
1 'polypeptide(L)'
;MSKVLSIILGGGKGTRLYPLTKERSKPAVPFGGKHRIVDIPISNCINSGFNQIYILTQFNSASLHMHIARAYNFDTFSGGFVEILAAEQTFEHSGWYEGTADAVRKNFLHFKTQKPTHYIILSGDQLYRMDLAEFLRKHQESGADITIAATPVNRADAAGFGILKADKTGRITEFMEKPGSSKNIDEWIIPNETRTSAAANGRDYLASMGIYIFNSSAMEESLNNSLTDFGKEVIPETLKNFQKMIN
;
A
#
# COMPACT_ATOMS: atom_id res chain seq x y z
N MET A 1 -17.25 15.47 -5.17
CA MET A 1 -16.11 15.33 -4.23
C MET A 1 -15.66 13.89 -4.22
N SER A 2 -14.36 13.66 -4.33
CA SER A 2 -13.80 12.30 -4.26
C SER A 2 -13.92 11.77 -2.83
N LYS A 3 -14.53 10.61 -2.66
CA LYS A 3 -14.57 9.89 -1.38
C LYS A 3 -13.46 8.84 -1.37
N VAL A 4 -12.47 9.04 -0.53
CA VAL A 4 -11.29 8.16 -0.43
C VAL A 4 -11.41 7.26 0.79
N LEU A 5 -11.18 5.96 0.59
CA LEU A 5 -11.03 4.98 1.66
C LEU A 5 -9.57 4.52 1.72
N SER A 6 -8.94 4.71 2.86
CA SER A 6 -7.57 4.29 3.10
C SER A 6 -7.55 2.91 3.77
N ILE A 7 -6.73 1.99 3.25
CA ILE A 7 -6.55 0.63 3.76
C ILE A 7 -5.08 0.43 4.08
N ILE A 8 -4.77 0.28 5.37
CA ILE A 8 -3.40 0.08 5.87
C ILE A 8 -3.19 -1.41 6.13
N LEU A 9 -2.20 -1.99 5.45
CA LEU A 9 -1.87 -3.41 5.55
C LEU A 9 -0.89 -3.65 6.70
N GLY A 10 -1.38 -4.26 7.79
CA GLY A 10 -0.63 -4.50 9.02
C GLY A 10 -0.33 -5.96 9.33
N GLY A 11 -0.36 -6.85 8.36
CA GLY A 11 -0.50 -8.30 8.55
C GLY A 11 0.77 -9.15 8.63
N GLY A 12 1.97 -8.63 8.57
CA GLY A 12 3.21 -9.44 8.55
C GLY A 12 3.69 -9.92 9.92
N LYS A 13 4.32 -11.13 9.99
CA LYS A 13 4.94 -11.67 11.23
C LYS A 13 6.09 -10.81 11.80
N GLY A 14 6.70 -9.95 10.96
CA GLY A 14 7.72 -9.00 11.40
C GLY A 14 9.03 -9.62 11.93
N THR A 15 9.40 -10.81 11.48
CA THR A 15 10.56 -11.58 12.00
C THR A 15 11.88 -10.83 11.96
N ARG A 16 12.05 -9.90 11.00
CA ARG A 16 13.26 -9.07 10.86
C ARG A 16 13.45 -8.07 12.02
N LEU A 17 12.41 -7.77 12.76
CA LEU A 17 12.44 -6.86 13.92
C LEU A 17 12.41 -7.60 15.26
N TYR A 18 12.64 -8.92 15.28
CA TYR A 18 12.79 -9.66 16.53
C TYR A 18 13.97 -9.11 17.34
N PRO A 19 13.84 -8.90 18.68
CA PRO A 19 12.75 -9.33 19.54
C PRO A 19 11.61 -8.34 19.70
N LEU A 20 11.60 -7.18 19.02
CA LEU A 20 10.55 -6.15 19.15
C LEU A 20 9.16 -6.67 18.75
N THR A 21 9.12 -7.66 17.87
CA THR A 21 7.89 -8.28 17.36
C THR A 21 7.51 -9.58 18.06
N LYS A 22 8.17 -9.93 19.17
CA LYS A 22 7.88 -11.15 19.93
C LYS A 22 6.42 -11.22 20.40
N GLU A 23 5.90 -10.11 20.93
CA GLU A 23 4.58 -10.03 21.57
C GLU A 23 3.64 -9.00 20.90
N ARG A 24 4.03 -8.48 19.74
CA ARG A 24 3.25 -7.46 19.01
C ARG A 24 3.48 -7.53 17.50
N SER A 25 2.50 -7.10 16.74
CA SER A 25 2.64 -6.97 15.30
C SER A 25 3.66 -5.88 14.94
N LYS A 26 4.26 -5.96 13.75
CA LYS A 26 5.25 -4.98 13.29
C LYS A 26 4.71 -3.53 13.29
N PRO A 27 3.47 -3.23 12.83
CA PRO A 27 2.89 -1.89 12.92
C PRO A 27 2.77 -1.37 14.36
N ALA A 28 2.67 -2.26 15.35
CA ALA A 28 2.54 -1.91 16.77
C ALA A 28 3.88 -1.66 17.47
N VAL A 29 5.01 -1.79 16.78
CA VAL A 29 6.34 -1.52 17.36
C VAL A 29 6.45 -0.03 17.71
N PRO A 30 6.88 0.32 18.95
CA PRO A 30 7.08 1.70 19.38
C PRO A 30 8.10 2.42 18.50
N PHE A 31 7.82 3.67 18.19
CA PHE A 31 8.66 4.55 17.40
C PHE A 31 8.60 5.98 17.98
N GLY A 32 9.76 6.63 18.15
CA GLY A 32 9.81 8.01 18.60
C GLY A 32 9.13 8.29 19.96
N GLY A 33 9.25 7.39 20.90
CA GLY A 33 8.65 7.51 22.25
C GLY A 33 7.24 6.93 22.31
N LYS A 34 6.21 7.76 22.24
CA LYS A 34 4.80 7.37 22.41
C LYS A 34 4.12 6.83 21.15
N HIS A 35 4.71 7.04 19.97
CA HIS A 35 4.14 6.61 18.70
C HIS A 35 4.46 5.15 18.39
N ARG A 36 3.75 4.62 17.41
CA ARG A 36 4.00 3.30 16.79
C ARG A 36 4.24 3.47 15.29
N ILE A 37 4.83 2.49 14.64
CA ILE A 37 5.12 2.58 13.20
C ILE A 37 3.85 2.89 12.39
N VAL A 38 2.72 2.28 12.74
CA VAL A 38 1.42 2.50 12.06
C VAL A 38 0.92 3.94 12.12
N ASP A 39 1.36 4.73 13.11
CA ASP A 39 0.95 6.13 13.22
C ASP A 39 1.45 6.99 12.04
N ILE A 40 2.52 6.53 11.35
CA ILE A 40 3.05 7.23 10.18
C ILE A 40 2.05 7.21 9.01
N PRO A 41 1.59 6.05 8.49
CA PRO A 41 0.59 6.03 7.43
C PRO A 41 -0.74 6.65 7.87
N ILE A 42 -1.18 6.45 9.11
CA ILE A 42 -2.40 7.09 9.64
C ILE A 42 -2.27 8.62 9.60
N SER A 43 -1.14 9.17 10.08
CA SER A 43 -0.88 10.61 10.07
C SER A 43 -0.82 11.18 8.65
N ASN A 44 -0.22 10.45 7.70
CA ASN A 44 -0.22 10.86 6.29
C ASN A 44 -1.64 10.93 5.72
N CYS A 45 -2.52 9.95 6.05
CA CYS A 45 -3.93 9.96 5.65
C CYS A 45 -4.67 11.17 6.24
N ILE A 46 -4.61 11.35 7.57
CA ILE A 46 -5.33 12.43 8.26
C ILE A 46 -4.86 13.80 7.78
N ASN A 47 -3.55 14.02 7.65
CA ASN A 47 -2.97 15.27 7.16
C ASN A 47 -3.33 15.58 5.70
N SER A 48 -3.69 14.55 4.93
CA SER A 48 -4.18 14.67 3.54
C SER A 48 -5.72 14.77 3.45
N GLY A 49 -6.43 14.84 4.60
CA GLY A 49 -7.89 14.90 4.65
C GLY A 49 -8.60 13.56 4.44
N PHE A 50 -7.89 12.44 4.47
CA PHE A 50 -8.45 11.10 4.28
C PHE A 50 -8.72 10.45 5.63
N ASN A 51 -9.87 10.76 6.20
CA ASN A 51 -10.21 10.40 7.57
C ASN A 51 -10.94 9.04 7.70
N GLN A 52 -11.21 8.33 6.59
CA GLN A 52 -11.79 6.99 6.62
C GLN A 52 -10.69 5.95 6.41
N ILE A 53 -10.29 5.27 7.49
CA ILE A 53 -9.09 4.45 7.53
C ILE A 53 -9.42 3.08 8.14
N TYR A 54 -9.21 2.00 7.38
CA TYR A 54 -9.18 0.64 7.89
C TYR A 54 -7.74 0.14 8.01
N ILE A 55 -7.47 -0.63 9.07
CA ILE A 55 -6.19 -1.29 9.31
C ILE A 55 -6.43 -2.80 9.30
N LEU A 56 -5.85 -3.52 8.35
CA LEU A 56 -5.95 -4.97 8.27
C LEU A 56 -4.84 -5.63 9.06
N THR A 57 -5.19 -6.53 9.99
CA THR A 57 -4.22 -7.20 10.85
C THR A 57 -4.58 -8.65 11.11
N GLN A 58 -3.60 -9.49 11.46
CA GLN A 58 -3.83 -10.90 11.80
C GLN A 58 -2.93 -11.44 12.91
N PHE A 59 -1.71 -10.95 13.08
CA PHE A 59 -0.77 -11.46 14.09
C PHE A 59 -0.61 -10.48 15.25
N ASN A 60 -0.61 -11.00 16.51
CA ASN A 60 -0.27 -10.25 17.72
C ASN A 60 -0.90 -8.84 17.75
N SER A 61 -2.18 -8.75 17.41
CA SER A 61 -2.85 -7.47 17.13
C SER A 61 -3.38 -6.77 18.40
N ALA A 62 -3.43 -7.43 19.56
CA ALA A 62 -4.03 -6.88 20.78
C ALA A 62 -3.45 -5.51 21.18
N SER A 63 -2.11 -5.37 21.16
CA SER A 63 -1.47 -4.11 21.50
C SER A 63 -1.70 -3.01 20.45
N LEU A 64 -1.93 -3.39 19.19
CA LEU A 64 -2.32 -2.48 18.12
C LEU A 64 -3.74 -1.97 18.33
N HIS A 65 -4.70 -2.86 18.62
CA HIS A 65 -6.09 -2.51 18.92
C HIS A 65 -6.16 -1.50 20.08
N MET A 66 -5.47 -1.79 21.20
CA MET A 66 -5.46 -0.88 22.34
C MET A 66 -4.87 0.49 22.00
N HIS A 67 -3.84 0.55 21.15
CA HIS A 67 -3.23 1.81 20.74
C HIS A 67 -4.20 2.63 19.88
N ILE A 68 -4.76 2.01 18.82
CA ILE A 68 -5.68 2.70 17.91
C ILE A 68 -6.91 3.23 18.65
N ALA A 69 -7.54 2.40 19.48
CA ALA A 69 -8.72 2.80 20.24
C ALA A 69 -8.48 3.97 21.21
N ARG A 70 -7.23 4.17 21.67
CA ARG A 70 -6.87 5.28 22.56
C ARG A 70 -6.36 6.52 21.84
N ALA A 71 -5.69 6.33 20.71
CA ALA A 71 -5.00 7.42 20.02
C ALA A 71 -5.88 8.13 18.97
N TYR A 72 -6.86 7.43 18.39
CA TYR A 72 -7.63 7.94 17.26
C TYR A 72 -9.13 7.90 17.55
N ASN A 73 -9.66 9.03 17.98
CA ASN A 73 -11.08 9.22 18.24
C ASN A 73 -11.59 10.38 17.39
N PHE A 74 -12.47 10.10 16.46
CA PHE A 74 -13.17 11.12 15.69
C PHE A 74 -14.50 11.44 16.36
N ASP A 75 -14.90 12.70 16.31
CA ASP A 75 -16.23 13.09 16.74
C ASP A 75 -17.31 12.66 15.76
N THR A 76 -18.54 12.57 16.21
CA THR A 76 -19.69 12.10 15.41
C THR A 76 -19.97 12.96 14.17
N PHE A 77 -19.54 14.21 14.17
CA PHE A 77 -19.81 15.16 13.08
C PHE A 77 -18.73 15.12 11.99
N SER A 78 -17.51 14.70 12.30
CA SER A 78 -16.39 14.67 11.36
C SER A 78 -16.51 13.55 10.30
N GLY A 79 -17.32 12.53 10.56
CA GLY A 79 -17.53 11.39 9.66
C GLY A 79 -16.27 10.56 9.41
N GLY A 80 -15.21 10.74 10.22
CA GLY A 80 -13.96 10.00 10.16
C GLY A 80 -13.94 8.80 11.11
N PHE A 81 -13.05 7.85 10.81
CA PHE A 81 -12.76 6.71 11.68
C PHE A 81 -11.38 6.14 11.40
N VAL A 82 -10.79 5.50 12.41
CA VAL A 82 -9.66 4.57 12.27
C VAL A 82 -10.08 3.26 12.92
N GLU A 83 -10.35 2.26 12.11
CA GLU A 83 -10.88 0.98 12.56
C GLU A 83 -9.96 -0.18 12.15
N ILE A 84 -9.91 -1.20 12.99
CA ILE A 84 -9.14 -2.41 12.73
C ILE A 84 -10.09 -3.52 12.29
N LEU A 85 -9.77 -4.13 11.15
CA LEU A 85 -10.37 -5.38 10.71
C LEU A 85 -9.32 -6.49 10.86
N ALA A 86 -9.57 -7.37 11.79
CA ALA A 86 -8.73 -8.55 12.01
C ALA A 86 -9.13 -9.68 11.07
N ALA A 87 -8.21 -10.62 10.81
CA ALA A 87 -8.60 -11.87 10.15
C ALA A 87 -9.62 -12.61 10.99
N GLU A 88 -10.75 -12.92 10.40
CA GLU A 88 -11.86 -13.61 11.03
C GLU A 88 -12.10 -14.98 10.39
N GLN A 89 -12.57 -15.92 11.19
CA GLN A 89 -13.14 -17.16 10.68
C GLN A 89 -14.63 -16.95 10.42
N THR A 90 -15.04 -17.17 9.19
CA THR A 90 -16.45 -17.15 8.79
C THR A 90 -16.88 -18.53 8.30
N PHE A 91 -18.17 -18.73 8.06
CA PHE A 91 -18.65 -19.98 7.48
C PHE A 91 -18.07 -20.29 6.11
N GLU A 92 -17.66 -19.25 5.37
CA GLU A 92 -17.09 -19.36 4.01
C GLU A 92 -15.56 -19.42 4.02
N HIS A 93 -14.92 -18.85 5.05
CA HIS A 93 -13.47 -18.72 5.14
C HIS A 93 -12.96 -19.05 6.54
N SER A 94 -12.16 -20.11 6.68
CA SER A 94 -11.63 -20.60 7.96
C SER A 94 -10.15 -20.23 8.19
N GLY A 95 -9.51 -19.48 7.30
CA GLY A 95 -8.06 -19.28 7.28
C GLY A 95 -7.62 -17.84 7.58
N TRP A 96 -6.34 -17.72 7.91
CA TRP A 96 -5.62 -16.44 7.94
C TRP A 96 -5.58 -15.82 6.55
N TYR A 97 -5.23 -14.52 6.47
CA TYR A 97 -4.94 -13.89 5.17
C TYR A 97 -3.71 -14.56 4.54
N GLU A 98 -3.84 -15.00 3.30
CA GLU A 98 -2.78 -15.66 2.55
C GLU A 98 -1.80 -14.65 1.92
N GLY A 99 -2.22 -13.39 1.84
CA GLY A 99 -1.41 -12.30 1.28
C GLY A 99 -2.11 -10.96 1.41
N THR A 100 -1.49 -9.94 0.83
CA THR A 100 -1.95 -8.55 0.93
C THR A 100 -3.26 -8.31 0.16
N ALA A 101 -3.42 -8.90 -1.02
CA ALA A 101 -4.64 -8.79 -1.81
C ALA A 101 -5.78 -9.65 -1.24
N ASP A 102 -5.46 -10.84 -0.72
CA ASP A 102 -6.42 -11.69 -0.04
C ASP A 102 -7.02 -11.00 1.19
N ALA A 103 -6.19 -10.30 1.98
CA ALA A 103 -6.67 -9.52 3.12
C ALA A 103 -7.70 -8.45 2.71
N VAL A 104 -7.45 -7.75 1.61
CA VAL A 104 -8.38 -6.74 1.08
C VAL A 104 -9.63 -7.39 0.54
N ARG A 105 -9.52 -8.50 -0.21
CA ARG A 105 -10.66 -9.23 -0.79
C ARG A 105 -11.61 -9.74 0.29
N LYS A 106 -11.10 -10.39 1.34
CA LYS A 106 -11.92 -10.91 2.45
C LYS A 106 -12.70 -9.83 3.19
N ASN A 107 -12.22 -8.60 3.20
CA ASN A 107 -12.88 -7.46 3.84
C ASN A 107 -13.63 -6.55 2.86
N PHE A 108 -13.68 -6.90 1.57
CA PHE A 108 -14.14 -5.98 0.52
C PHE A 108 -15.60 -5.54 0.69
N LEU A 109 -16.44 -6.40 1.25
CA LEU A 109 -17.83 -6.05 1.54
C LEU A 109 -17.93 -4.87 2.53
N HIS A 110 -17.10 -4.83 3.57
CA HIS A 110 -17.04 -3.71 4.52
C HIS A 110 -16.63 -2.41 3.82
N PHE A 111 -15.68 -2.48 2.89
CA PHE A 111 -15.21 -1.31 2.16
C PHE A 111 -16.27 -0.75 1.22
N LYS A 112 -17.02 -1.61 0.53
CA LYS A 112 -18.12 -1.22 -0.38
C LYS A 112 -19.24 -0.47 0.33
N THR A 113 -19.51 -0.77 1.61
CA THR A 113 -20.53 -0.05 2.39
C THR A 113 -20.23 1.43 2.52
N GLN A 114 -18.95 1.82 2.48
CA GLN A 114 -18.51 3.21 2.53
C GLN A 114 -18.72 3.95 1.19
N LYS A 115 -18.97 3.23 0.10
CA LYS A 115 -19.16 3.78 -1.27
C LYS A 115 -18.01 4.73 -1.68
N PRO A 116 -16.73 4.32 -1.58
CA PRO A 116 -15.63 5.18 -1.98
C PRO A 116 -15.55 5.30 -3.50
N THR A 117 -15.03 6.42 -3.98
CA THR A 117 -14.65 6.61 -5.38
C THR A 117 -13.25 6.11 -5.67
N HIS A 118 -12.39 6.16 -4.65
CA HIS A 118 -10.99 5.72 -4.73
C HIS A 118 -10.60 4.96 -3.47
N TYR A 119 -9.74 3.96 -3.64
CA TYR A 119 -9.06 3.26 -2.56
C TYR A 119 -7.59 3.62 -2.54
N ILE A 120 -7.04 3.86 -1.35
CA ILE A 120 -5.59 3.98 -1.15
C ILE A 120 -5.14 2.80 -0.30
N ILE A 121 -4.24 1.98 -0.86
CA ILE A 121 -3.59 0.89 -0.15
C ILE A 121 -2.24 1.39 0.36
N LEU A 122 -1.96 1.17 1.64
CA LEU A 122 -0.74 1.61 2.30
C LEU A 122 -0.10 0.47 3.09
N SER A 123 1.22 0.41 3.11
CA SER A 123 1.94 -0.48 4.02
C SER A 123 1.97 0.11 5.44
N GLY A 124 1.61 -0.69 6.44
CA GLY A 124 1.55 -0.27 7.85
C GLY A 124 2.89 -0.36 8.59
N ASP A 125 3.97 -0.66 7.90
CA ASP A 125 5.26 -1.00 8.49
C ASP A 125 6.45 -0.20 7.91
N GLN A 126 6.16 0.92 7.24
CA GLN A 126 7.15 1.79 6.61
C GLN A 126 7.17 3.18 7.25
N LEU A 127 8.35 3.80 7.22
CA LEU A 127 8.56 5.19 7.66
C LEU A 127 8.73 6.06 6.42
N TYR A 128 7.75 6.92 6.17
CA TYR A 128 7.78 7.86 5.06
C TYR A 128 6.91 9.08 5.35
N ARG A 129 7.16 10.17 4.67
CA ARG A 129 6.31 11.36 4.64
C ARG A 129 5.81 11.56 3.22
N MET A 130 4.49 11.61 3.05
CA MET A 130 3.86 11.75 1.74
C MET A 130 2.58 12.56 1.86
N ASP A 131 2.40 13.49 0.94
CA ASP A 131 1.13 14.17 0.72
C ASP A 131 0.25 13.28 -0.17
N LEU A 132 -0.68 12.57 0.45
CA LEU A 132 -1.59 11.67 -0.26
C LEU A 132 -2.66 12.44 -1.05
N ALA A 133 -2.98 13.69 -0.69
CA ALA A 133 -3.88 14.52 -1.47
C ALA A 133 -3.25 14.90 -2.82
N GLU A 134 -1.96 15.27 -2.81
CA GLU A 134 -1.20 15.50 -4.04
C GLU A 134 -1.06 14.23 -4.89
N PHE A 135 -0.87 13.07 -4.24
CA PHE A 135 -0.82 11.80 -4.93
C PHE A 135 -2.16 11.46 -5.61
N LEU A 136 -3.29 11.68 -4.92
CA LEU A 136 -4.62 11.53 -5.52
C LEU A 136 -4.86 12.50 -6.67
N ARG A 137 -4.45 13.77 -6.52
CA ARG A 137 -4.57 14.77 -7.58
C ARG A 137 -3.85 14.32 -8.87
N LYS A 138 -2.62 13.83 -8.74
CA LYS A 138 -1.86 13.28 -9.88
C LYS A 138 -2.51 12.06 -10.50
N HIS A 139 -3.06 11.15 -9.68
CA HIS A 139 -3.84 10.01 -10.16
C HIS A 139 -5.02 10.45 -11.03
N GLN A 140 -5.78 11.42 -10.56
CA GLN A 140 -6.94 11.95 -11.30
C GLN A 140 -6.56 12.69 -12.58
N GLU A 141 -5.48 13.49 -12.54
CA GLU A 141 -4.98 14.20 -13.72
C GLU A 141 -4.43 13.27 -14.80
N SER A 142 -3.82 12.17 -14.40
CA SER A 142 -3.33 11.17 -15.35
C SER A 142 -4.43 10.36 -16.03
N GLY A 143 -5.63 10.31 -15.42
CA GLY A 143 -6.74 9.46 -15.85
C GLY A 143 -6.43 7.97 -15.72
N ALA A 144 -5.46 7.60 -14.90
CA ALA A 144 -5.09 6.21 -14.66
C ALA A 144 -6.14 5.46 -13.84
N ASP A 145 -6.28 4.17 -14.06
CA ASP A 145 -7.13 3.31 -13.24
C ASP A 145 -6.42 2.93 -11.93
N ILE A 146 -5.09 2.80 -12.00
CA ILE A 146 -4.23 2.47 -10.85
C ILE A 146 -2.97 3.35 -10.91
N THR A 147 -2.57 3.90 -9.77
CA THR A 147 -1.30 4.64 -9.62
C THR A 147 -0.47 4.02 -8.50
N ILE A 148 0.82 3.83 -8.76
CA ILE A 148 1.78 3.23 -7.84
C ILE A 148 2.78 4.29 -7.38
N ALA A 149 2.91 4.50 -6.06
CA ALA A 149 3.98 5.31 -5.54
C ALA A 149 5.32 4.59 -5.68
N ALA A 150 6.29 5.26 -6.27
CA ALA A 150 7.63 4.72 -6.49
C ALA A 150 8.71 5.65 -5.95
N THR A 151 9.85 5.07 -5.61
CA THR A 151 11.04 5.81 -5.17
C THR A 151 12.25 5.36 -5.97
N PRO A 152 13.12 6.28 -6.39
CA PRO A 152 14.38 5.92 -7.04
C PRO A 152 15.33 5.20 -6.07
N VAL A 153 15.89 4.08 -6.51
CA VAL A 153 16.86 3.28 -5.74
C VAL A 153 18.09 2.93 -6.59
N ASN A 154 19.18 2.59 -5.94
CA ASN A 154 20.36 2.09 -6.62
C ASN A 154 20.22 0.61 -7.00
N ARG A 155 21.17 0.08 -7.78
CA ARG A 155 21.17 -1.30 -8.26
C ARG A 155 21.17 -2.34 -7.14
N ALA A 156 21.90 -2.08 -6.06
CA ALA A 156 22.00 -3.02 -4.94
C ALA A 156 20.67 -3.14 -4.17
N ASP A 157 20.02 -2.00 -3.89
CA ASP A 157 18.74 -1.95 -3.22
C ASP A 157 17.61 -2.53 -4.09
N ALA A 158 17.66 -2.30 -5.41
CA ALA A 158 16.70 -2.81 -6.38
C ALA A 158 16.48 -4.33 -6.29
N ALA A 159 17.52 -5.10 -5.90
CA ALA A 159 17.43 -6.55 -5.75
C ALA A 159 16.37 -7.00 -4.72
N GLY A 160 16.04 -6.17 -3.74
CA GLY A 160 15.15 -6.50 -2.62
C GLY A 160 13.74 -5.94 -2.74
N PHE A 161 13.45 -5.12 -3.77
CA PHE A 161 12.17 -4.44 -3.95
C PHE A 161 11.42 -4.92 -5.20
N GLY A 162 10.14 -4.62 -5.28
CA GLY A 162 9.39 -4.66 -6.54
C GLY A 162 9.86 -3.51 -7.43
N ILE A 163 10.35 -3.81 -8.62
CA ILE A 163 10.89 -2.84 -9.57
C ILE A 163 9.89 -2.57 -10.67
N LEU A 164 9.78 -1.29 -11.04
CA LEU A 164 8.88 -0.79 -12.07
C LEU A 164 9.67 -0.40 -13.31
N LYS A 165 9.20 -0.78 -14.48
CA LYS A 165 9.65 -0.24 -15.76
C LYS A 165 8.59 0.74 -16.24
N ALA A 166 8.97 1.98 -16.44
CA ALA A 166 8.10 3.04 -16.94
C ALA A 166 8.57 3.50 -18.32
N ASP A 167 7.62 3.90 -19.15
CA ASP A 167 7.91 4.57 -20.42
C ASP A 167 8.19 6.08 -20.22
N LYS A 168 8.43 6.79 -21.30
CA LYS A 168 8.73 8.24 -21.30
C LYS A 168 7.59 9.12 -20.80
N THR A 169 6.38 8.59 -20.71
CA THR A 169 5.20 9.29 -20.18
C THR A 169 4.97 9.02 -18.69
N GLY A 170 5.77 8.13 -18.10
CA GLY A 170 5.60 7.64 -16.72
C GLY A 170 4.65 6.45 -16.59
N ARG A 171 4.09 5.95 -17.72
CA ARG A 171 3.26 4.76 -17.71
C ARG A 171 4.10 3.54 -17.36
N ILE A 172 3.63 2.73 -16.39
CA ILE A 172 4.28 1.49 -16.02
C ILE A 172 3.96 0.42 -17.07
N THR A 173 5.01 -0.14 -17.66
CA THR A 173 4.90 -1.17 -18.71
C THR A 173 5.18 -2.57 -18.17
N GLU A 174 6.03 -2.67 -17.16
CA GLU A 174 6.40 -3.96 -16.56
C GLU A 174 6.62 -3.80 -15.05
N PHE A 175 6.38 -4.87 -14.31
CA PHE A 175 6.63 -4.99 -12.87
C PHE A 175 7.40 -6.28 -12.58
N MET A 176 8.40 -6.21 -11.72
CA MET A 176 9.20 -7.36 -11.31
C MET A 176 9.41 -7.38 -9.81
N GLU A 177 8.82 -8.35 -9.12
CA GLU A 177 9.01 -8.51 -7.68
C GLU A 177 10.36 -9.15 -7.36
N LYS A 178 11.18 -8.43 -6.59
CA LYS A 178 12.46 -8.88 -6.03
C LYS A 178 13.35 -9.64 -7.02
N PRO A 179 13.91 -8.96 -8.02
CA PRO A 179 14.72 -9.59 -9.06
C PRO A 179 15.94 -10.33 -8.53
N GLY A 180 16.39 -10.03 -7.30
CA GLY A 180 17.64 -10.52 -6.79
C GLY A 180 18.85 -9.83 -7.43
N SER A 181 20.05 -10.20 -6.98
CA SER A 181 21.30 -9.60 -7.48
C SER A 181 21.76 -10.16 -8.83
N SER A 182 21.34 -11.38 -9.18
CA SER A 182 21.79 -12.10 -10.37
C SER A 182 21.01 -11.76 -11.65
N LYS A 183 19.80 -11.20 -11.52
CA LYS A 183 18.96 -10.89 -12.68
C LYS A 183 19.42 -9.60 -13.35
N ASN A 184 19.55 -9.61 -14.68
CA ASN A 184 19.82 -8.38 -15.43
C ASN A 184 18.56 -7.49 -15.44
N ILE A 185 18.70 -6.23 -15.00
CA ILE A 185 17.67 -5.19 -15.01
C ILE A 185 18.15 -3.91 -15.70
N ASP A 186 19.15 -3.96 -16.55
CA ASP A 186 19.72 -2.77 -17.22
C ASP A 186 18.68 -2.04 -18.08
N GLU A 187 17.72 -2.75 -18.64
CA GLU A 187 16.61 -2.17 -19.39
C GLU A 187 15.54 -1.49 -18.52
N TRP A 188 15.68 -1.53 -17.19
CA TRP A 188 14.72 -1.00 -16.21
C TRP A 188 15.17 0.36 -15.65
N ILE A 189 16.18 0.95 -16.26
CA ILE A 189 16.68 2.28 -15.90
C ILE A 189 15.60 3.33 -16.19
N ILE A 190 15.44 4.27 -15.26
CA ILE A 190 14.50 5.38 -15.37
C ILE A 190 14.80 6.18 -16.63
N PRO A 191 13.85 6.41 -17.55
CA PRO A 191 14.03 7.24 -18.72
C PRO A 191 14.44 8.67 -18.33
N ASN A 192 15.32 9.29 -19.11
CA ASN A 192 15.81 10.65 -18.82
C ASN A 192 14.67 11.67 -18.73
N GLU A 193 13.63 11.48 -19.53
CA GLU A 193 12.46 12.37 -19.61
C GLU A 193 11.62 12.39 -18.32
N THR A 194 11.61 11.28 -17.57
CA THR A 194 10.86 11.13 -16.31
C THR A 194 11.78 11.19 -15.09
N ARG A 195 13.08 11.39 -15.29
CA ARG A 195 14.07 11.41 -14.23
C ARG A 195 13.92 12.65 -13.35
N THR A 196 13.69 12.45 -12.08
CA THR A 196 13.59 13.53 -11.08
C THR A 196 14.93 13.78 -10.38
N SER A 197 15.05 14.89 -9.65
CA SER A 197 16.23 15.15 -8.78
C SER A 197 16.47 14.05 -7.73
N ALA A 198 15.43 13.33 -7.33
CA ALA A 198 15.51 12.18 -6.41
C ALA A 198 16.27 10.99 -7.03
N ALA A 199 16.31 10.89 -8.37
CA ALA A 199 17.05 9.86 -9.11
C ALA A 199 18.54 10.20 -9.30
N ALA A 200 19.06 11.22 -8.59
CA ALA A 200 20.49 11.54 -8.59
C ALA A 200 21.34 10.49 -7.84
N ASN A 201 22.66 10.53 -8.05
CA ASN A 201 23.64 9.73 -7.30
C ASN A 201 23.47 8.20 -7.47
N GLY A 202 23.22 7.73 -8.70
CA GLY A 202 23.16 6.31 -9.03
C GLY A 202 21.86 5.61 -8.59
N ARG A 203 20.81 6.36 -8.31
CA ARG A 203 19.46 5.83 -8.06
C ARG A 203 18.69 5.74 -9.38
N ASP A 204 18.99 4.74 -10.16
CA ASP A 204 18.58 4.62 -11.55
C ASP A 204 17.35 3.75 -11.77
N TYR A 205 16.80 3.10 -10.71
CA TYR A 205 15.68 2.18 -10.79
C TYR A 205 14.50 2.66 -9.96
N LEU A 206 13.26 2.46 -10.44
CA LEU A 206 12.04 2.75 -9.68
C LEU A 206 11.66 1.54 -8.83
N ALA A 207 11.66 1.72 -7.52
CA ALA A 207 11.14 0.73 -6.58
C ALA A 207 9.72 1.08 -6.14
N SER A 208 8.82 0.12 -6.19
CA SER A 208 7.47 0.25 -5.63
C SER A 208 7.54 0.44 -4.12
N MET A 209 6.84 1.44 -3.63
CA MET A 209 6.69 1.67 -2.18
C MET A 209 5.60 0.80 -1.55
N GLY A 210 4.88 -0.02 -2.35
CA GLY A 210 3.72 -0.77 -1.85
C GLY A 210 2.55 0.15 -1.45
N ILE A 211 2.49 1.32 -2.07
CA ILE A 211 1.43 2.31 -1.90
C ILE A 211 0.74 2.47 -3.25
N TYR A 212 -0.58 2.26 -3.27
CA TYR A 212 -1.36 2.23 -4.49
C TYR A 212 -2.61 3.08 -4.35
N ILE A 213 -3.01 3.77 -5.43
CA ILE A 213 -4.36 4.32 -5.60
C ILE A 213 -5.07 3.51 -6.68
N PHE A 214 -6.31 3.15 -6.40
CA PHE A 214 -7.21 2.50 -7.36
C PHE A 214 -8.49 3.33 -7.50
N ASN A 215 -8.98 3.47 -8.72
CA ASN A 215 -10.39 3.76 -8.94
C ASN A 215 -11.25 2.64 -8.37
N SER A 216 -12.47 2.93 -7.90
CA SER A 216 -13.32 1.90 -7.27
C SER A 216 -13.59 0.72 -8.22
N SER A 217 -13.87 0.97 -9.49
CA SER A 217 -14.06 -0.07 -10.50
C SER A 217 -12.80 -0.92 -10.74
N ALA A 218 -11.64 -0.26 -10.82
CA ALA A 218 -10.38 -0.94 -11.01
C ALA A 218 -10.01 -1.84 -9.82
N MET A 219 -10.31 -1.42 -8.59
CA MET A 219 -10.13 -2.25 -7.40
C MET A 219 -11.01 -3.50 -7.45
N GLU A 220 -12.30 -3.34 -7.78
CA GLU A 220 -13.23 -4.47 -7.90
C GLU A 220 -12.76 -5.48 -8.94
N GLU A 221 -12.37 -5.00 -10.11
CA GLU A 221 -11.88 -5.85 -11.20
C GLU A 221 -10.55 -6.54 -10.85
N SER A 222 -9.61 -5.80 -10.27
CA SER A 222 -8.30 -6.32 -9.86
C SER A 222 -8.39 -7.39 -8.77
N LEU A 223 -9.45 -7.40 -7.97
CA LEU A 223 -9.68 -8.39 -6.91
C LEU A 223 -10.62 -9.54 -7.31
N ASN A 224 -11.22 -9.49 -8.51
CA ASN A 224 -12.12 -10.53 -9.00
C ASN A 224 -11.35 -11.77 -9.51
N ASN A 225 -10.51 -12.32 -8.65
CA ASN A 225 -9.69 -13.49 -8.89
C ASN A 225 -9.26 -14.11 -7.55
N SER A 226 -8.41 -15.14 -7.57
CA SER A 226 -7.87 -15.81 -6.38
C SER A 226 -6.43 -15.39 -6.03
N LEU A 227 -5.88 -14.35 -6.69
CA LEU A 227 -4.51 -13.90 -6.44
C LEU A 227 -4.38 -13.32 -5.03
N THR A 228 -3.28 -13.62 -4.35
CA THR A 228 -3.15 -13.38 -2.91
C THR A 228 -2.33 -12.13 -2.58
N ASP A 229 -1.38 -11.74 -3.44
CA ASP A 229 -0.44 -10.64 -3.15
C ASP A 229 -0.49 -9.54 -4.23
N PHE A 230 -0.58 -8.26 -3.79
CA PHE A 230 -0.62 -7.15 -4.73
C PHE A 230 0.65 -7.06 -5.58
N GLY A 231 1.82 -7.08 -4.98
CA GLY A 231 3.08 -6.88 -5.69
C GLY A 231 3.48 -8.07 -6.56
N LYS A 232 3.28 -9.29 -6.07
CA LYS A 232 3.73 -10.49 -6.79
C LYS A 232 2.78 -10.91 -7.91
N GLU A 233 1.49 -10.68 -7.72
CA GLU A 233 0.45 -11.32 -8.54
C GLU A 233 -0.51 -10.30 -9.14
N VAL A 234 -1.21 -9.50 -8.30
CA VAL A 234 -2.29 -8.63 -8.77
C VAL A 234 -1.77 -7.54 -9.70
N ILE A 235 -0.73 -6.79 -9.31
CA ILE A 235 -0.19 -5.71 -10.15
C ILE A 235 0.38 -6.23 -11.48
N PRO A 236 1.22 -7.30 -11.50
CA PRO A 236 1.67 -7.87 -12.76
C PRO A 236 0.54 -8.36 -13.67
N GLU A 237 -0.53 -8.96 -13.11
CA GLU A 237 -1.68 -9.40 -13.87
C GLU A 237 -2.50 -8.24 -14.43
N THR A 238 -2.69 -7.21 -13.60
CA THR A 238 -3.39 -5.98 -13.99
C THR A 238 -2.69 -5.30 -15.18
N LEU A 239 -1.36 -5.27 -15.20
CA LEU A 239 -0.58 -4.71 -16.32
C LEU A 239 -0.84 -5.42 -17.65
N LYS A 240 -1.19 -6.71 -17.64
CA LYS A 240 -1.51 -7.47 -18.86
C LYS A 240 -2.94 -7.19 -19.37
N ASN A 241 -3.87 -7.00 -18.44
CA ASN A 241 -5.32 -6.98 -18.73
C ASN A 241 -5.86 -5.55 -18.92
N PHE A 242 -5.29 -4.56 -18.25
CA PHE A 242 -5.72 -3.18 -18.37
C PHE A 242 -4.91 -2.44 -19.43
N GLN A 243 -5.55 -2.02 -20.51
CA GLN A 243 -4.93 -1.13 -21.50
C GLN A 243 -4.74 0.31 -20.97
N LYS A 244 -5.33 0.64 -19.82
CA LYS A 244 -5.32 1.96 -19.19
C LYS A 244 -4.38 2.00 -17.98
N MET A 245 -3.27 2.58 -18.20
CA MET A 245 -2.27 3.27 -17.37
C MET A 245 -2.27 2.97 -15.86
N ILE A 246 -1.22 2.30 -15.45
CA ILE A 246 -0.68 2.35 -14.10
C ILE A 246 0.43 3.41 -14.13
N ASN A 247 0.23 4.56 -13.47
CA ASN A 247 1.19 5.67 -13.50
C ASN A 247 1.66 5.97 -12.07
#